data_b9ab48043c7a990dfffb6d32ccb0b8ea
#
_entry.id   b9ab48043c7a990dfffb6d32ccb0b8ea
#
_cell.length_a   1.000
_cell.length_b   1.000
_cell.length_c   1.000
_cell.angle_alpha   90.00
_cell.angle_beta   90.00
_cell.angle_gamma   90.00
#
_symmetry.space_group_name_H-M   'P 1'
#
loop_
_entity.id
_entity.type
_entity.pdbx_description
1 polymer ?
#
loop_
_entity_poly.entity_id
_entity_poly.type
_entity_poly.pdbx_seq_one_letter_code
_entity_poly.pdbx_strand_id
1 'polypeptide(L)'
;LALIPALVSSKQLSSGVAISSAGFNLSRFIGPGIAGYIVTVYGLGYAYLVNAITYIPVVVVLAFIKVKEIGAISNKKEGFLEKLKKGMIYTFKHDVIKNVILIAGVSSFFGRGLIELLPVFTATVYDGGSETLAILMAASGLGAVLASLIYMSGVLDLKLSKAVFYGGFGMSIMCLFFAFIVSNKDIVL
;
A
#
# COMPACT_ATOMS: atom_id res chain seq x y z
N LEU A 1 -6.82 0.06 -8.73
CA LEU A 1 -6.13 0.82 -9.79
C LEU A 1 -6.47 0.32 -11.19
N ALA A 2 -6.64 -1.00 -11.41
CA ALA A 2 -6.91 -1.58 -12.73
C ALA A 2 -8.23 -1.09 -13.39
N LEU A 3 -9.22 -0.67 -12.60
CA LEU A 3 -10.50 -0.15 -13.10
C LEU A 3 -10.45 1.32 -13.52
N ILE A 4 -9.48 2.09 -13.05
CA ILE A 4 -9.43 3.54 -13.32
C ILE A 4 -9.42 3.85 -14.83
N PRO A 5 -8.60 3.17 -15.67
CA PRO A 5 -8.60 3.44 -17.10
C PRO A 5 -9.94 3.13 -17.80
N ALA A 6 -10.76 2.26 -17.20
CA ALA A 6 -12.08 1.91 -17.72
C ALA A 6 -13.19 2.89 -17.28
N LEU A 7 -12.95 3.67 -16.22
CA LEU A 7 -13.92 4.57 -15.62
C LEU A 7 -13.74 6.03 -16.04
N VAL A 8 -12.50 6.42 -16.42
CA VAL A 8 -12.19 7.82 -16.73
C VAL A 8 -11.65 7.95 -18.16
N SER A 9 -11.76 9.16 -18.74
CA SER A 9 -11.14 9.45 -20.04
C SER A 9 -9.61 9.51 -19.92
N SER A 10 -8.91 9.31 -21.04
CA SER A 10 -7.43 9.36 -21.07
C SER A 10 -6.87 10.70 -20.54
N LYS A 11 -7.61 11.80 -20.70
CA LYS A 11 -7.22 13.13 -20.19
C LYS A 11 -7.33 13.22 -18.65
N GLN A 12 -8.17 12.40 -18.03
CA GLN A 12 -8.45 12.41 -16.60
C GLN A 12 -7.73 11.26 -15.86
N LEU A 13 -6.97 10.42 -16.59
CA LEU A 13 -6.33 9.25 -16.02
C LEU A 13 -5.37 9.60 -14.87
N SER A 14 -4.54 10.63 -15.04
CA SER A 14 -3.63 11.09 -13.99
C SER A 14 -4.35 11.56 -12.75
N SER A 15 -5.44 12.32 -12.91
CA SER A 15 -6.28 12.78 -11.80
C SER A 15 -6.98 11.61 -11.09
N GLY A 16 -7.50 10.64 -11.85
CA GLY A 16 -8.12 9.43 -11.29
C GLY A 16 -7.13 8.61 -10.46
N VAL A 17 -5.90 8.43 -10.95
CA VAL A 17 -4.82 7.76 -10.20
C VAL A 17 -4.45 8.56 -8.95
N ALA A 18 -4.33 9.88 -9.05
CA ALA A 18 -4.00 10.74 -7.92
C ALA A 18 -5.06 10.67 -6.81
N ILE A 19 -6.35 10.77 -7.15
CA ILE A 19 -7.46 10.65 -6.20
C ILE A 19 -7.46 9.27 -5.52
N SER A 20 -7.28 8.20 -6.30
CA SER A 20 -7.21 6.84 -5.75
C SER A 20 -6.03 6.68 -4.78
N SER A 21 -4.86 7.22 -5.12
CA SER A 21 -3.68 7.17 -4.27
C SER A 21 -3.86 8.01 -3.01
N ALA A 22 -4.46 9.19 -3.10
CA ALA A 22 -4.77 10.04 -1.96
C ALA A 22 -5.74 9.34 -1.00
N GLY A 23 -6.82 8.75 -1.53
CA GLY A 23 -7.79 7.99 -0.74
C GLY A 23 -7.15 6.80 -0.02
N PHE A 24 -6.30 6.04 -0.71
CA PHE A 24 -5.57 4.92 -0.13
C PHE A 24 -4.63 5.35 1.02
N ASN A 25 -3.84 6.41 0.82
CA ASN A 25 -2.94 6.91 1.84
C ASN A 25 -3.69 7.49 3.04
N LEU A 26 -4.79 8.24 2.80
CA LEU A 26 -5.64 8.77 3.87
C LEU A 26 -6.27 7.64 4.70
N SER A 27 -6.74 6.58 4.05
CA SER A 27 -7.28 5.40 4.73
C SER A 27 -6.22 4.68 5.57
N ARG A 28 -4.99 4.59 5.08
CA ARG A 28 -3.86 4.03 5.85
C ARG A 28 -3.51 4.84 7.08
N PHE A 29 -3.69 6.16 7.03
CA PHE A 29 -3.43 7.04 8.18
C PHE A 29 -4.57 6.99 9.20
N ILE A 30 -5.81 7.15 8.77
CA ILE A 30 -6.97 7.24 9.68
C ILE A 30 -7.44 5.86 10.15
N GLY A 31 -7.39 4.86 9.28
CA GLY A 31 -7.95 3.52 9.51
C GLY A 31 -7.47 2.86 10.80
N PRO A 32 -6.15 2.75 11.04
CA PRO A 32 -5.63 2.14 12.25
C PRO A 32 -6.05 2.86 13.53
N GLY A 33 -6.13 4.19 13.52
CA GLY A 33 -6.61 4.98 14.65
C GLY A 33 -8.06 4.66 15.02
N ILE A 34 -8.95 4.63 14.00
CA ILE A 34 -10.35 4.25 14.20
C ILE A 34 -10.46 2.79 14.66
N ALA A 35 -9.74 1.88 14.02
CA ALA A 35 -9.77 0.46 14.38
C ALA A 35 -9.26 0.22 15.79
N GLY A 36 -8.15 0.86 16.19
CA GLY A 36 -7.61 0.79 17.54
C GLY A 36 -8.59 1.30 18.58
N TYR A 37 -9.23 2.44 18.33
CA TYR A 37 -10.26 2.98 19.21
C TYR A 37 -11.44 2.00 19.38
N ILE A 38 -11.96 1.46 18.28
CA ILE A 38 -13.09 0.50 18.33
C ILE A 38 -12.70 -0.74 19.13
N VAL A 39 -11.51 -1.30 18.88
CA VAL A 39 -11.03 -2.49 19.58
C VAL A 39 -10.88 -2.23 21.07
N THR A 40 -10.33 -1.09 21.45
CA THR A 40 -10.07 -0.73 22.86
C THR A 40 -11.36 -0.46 23.62
N VAL A 41 -12.34 0.24 23.03
CA VAL A 41 -13.57 0.66 23.70
C VAL A 41 -14.66 -0.40 23.62
N TYR A 42 -14.83 -1.04 22.47
CA TYR A 42 -15.96 -1.93 22.18
C TYR A 42 -15.55 -3.41 22.00
N GLY A 43 -14.25 -3.66 21.91
CA GLY A 43 -13.71 -5.00 21.69
C GLY A 43 -13.63 -5.42 20.22
N LEU A 44 -12.94 -6.52 20.00
CA LEU A 44 -12.59 -7.03 18.66
C LEU A 44 -13.81 -7.39 17.82
N GLY A 45 -14.89 -7.90 18.45
CA GLY A 45 -16.13 -8.27 17.74
C GLY A 45 -16.78 -7.10 17.02
N TYR A 46 -16.81 -5.92 17.64
CA TYR A 46 -17.34 -4.71 17.02
C TYR A 46 -16.46 -4.21 15.87
N ALA A 47 -15.15 -4.36 15.98
CA ALA A 47 -14.25 -4.03 14.86
C ALA A 47 -14.54 -4.86 13.62
N TYR A 48 -14.79 -6.17 13.75
CA TYR A 48 -15.21 -7.02 12.66
C TYR A 48 -16.60 -6.65 12.11
N LEU A 49 -17.54 -6.31 12.98
CA LEU A 49 -18.88 -5.87 12.57
C LEU A 49 -18.81 -4.59 11.72
N VAL A 50 -18.10 -3.58 12.21
CA VAL A 50 -17.90 -2.32 11.46
C VAL A 50 -17.22 -2.59 10.13
N ASN A 51 -16.17 -3.42 10.13
CA ASN A 51 -15.50 -3.80 8.89
C ASN A 51 -16.48 -4.47 7.89
N ALA A 52 -17.31 -5.41 8.35
CA ALA A 52 -18.31 -6.04 7.50
C ALA A 52 -19.31 -5.03 6.91
N ILE A 53 -19.78 -4.09 7.71
CA ILE A 53 -20.71 -3.04 7.26
C ILE A 53 -20.06 -2.14 6.20
N THR A 54 -18.78 -1.82 6.33
CA THR A 54 -18.07 -0.98 5.35
C THR A 54 -17.92 -1.62 3.97
N TYR A 55 -18.08 -2.94 3.83
CA TYR A 55 -18.11 -3.60 2.52
C TYR A 55 -19.44 -3.38 1.78
N ILE A 56 -20.54 -3.10 2.47
CA ILE A 56 -21.86 -2.92 1.84
C ILE A 56 -21.82 -1.80 0.79
N PRO A 57 -21.34 -0.57 1.08
CA PRO A 57 -21.23 0.47 0.07
C PRO A 57 -20.38 0.06 -1.14
N VAL A 58 -19.30 -0.69 -0.91
CA VAL A 58 -18.42 -1.15 -1.99
C VAL A 58 -19.17 -2.11 -2.92
N VAL A 59 -19.90 -3.08 -2.37
CA VAL A 59 -20.71 -4.03 -3.15
C VAL A 59 -21.80 -3.28 -3.93
N VAL A 60 -22.50 -2.35 -3.28
CA VAL A 60 -23.52 -1.53 -3.91
C VAL A 60 -22.96 -0.72 -5.09
N VAL A 61 -21.85 -0.02 -4.87
CA VAL A 61 -21.19 0.77 -5.93
C VAL A 61 -20.76 -0.14 -7.08
N LEU A 62 -20.16 -1.28 -6.81
CA LEU A 62 -19.74 -2.24 -7.85
C LEU A 62 -20.93 -2.77 -8.66
N ALA A 63 -22.08 -2.99 -8.04
CA ALA A 63 -23.29 -3.43 -8.74
C ALA A 63 -23.83 -2.37 -9.74
N PHE A 64 -23.61 -1.10 -9.48
CA PHE A 64 -24.08 0.00 -10.33
C PHE A 64 -23.04 0.54 -11.33
N ILE A 65 -21.75 0.19 -11.16
CA ILE A 65 -20.71 0.62 -12.10
C ILE A 65 -20.91 -0.05 -13.45
N LYS A 66 -21.20 0.75 -14.47
CA LYS A 66 -21.17 0.34 -15.87
C LYS A 66 -19.73 0.50 -16.38
N VAL A 67 -18.96 -0.57 -16.42
CA VAL A 67 -17.63 -0.58 -17.03
C VAL A 67 -17.83 -0.57 -18.55
N LYS A 68 -17.30 0.45 -19.25
CA LYS A 68 -17.13 0.34 -20.69
C LYS A 68 -16.20 -0.85 -20.96
N GLU A 69 -16.67 -1.82 -21.74
CA GLU A 69 -15.79 -2.83 -22.26
C GLU A 69 -14.67 -2.11 -23.00
N ILE A 70 -13.50 -2.07 -22.39
CA ILE A 70 -12.27 -1.69 -23.08
C ILE A 70 -12.10 -2.82 -24.07
N GLY A 71 -12.41 -2.54 -25.35
CA GLY A 71 -12.54 -3.51 -26.41
C GLY A 71 -11.47 -4.57 -26.28
N ALA A 72 -11.90 -5.80 -26.17
CA ALA A 72 -11.03 -6.94 -26.15
C ALA A 72 -10.25 -6.97 -27.45
N ILE A 73 -9.09 -6.32 -27.48
CA ILE A 73 -8.12 -6.45 -28.54
C ILE A 73 -7.51 -7.85 -28.41
N SER A 74 -8.34 -8.86 -28.56
CA SER A 74 -7.85 -10.21 -28.79
C SER A 74 -8.97 -11.09 -29.30
N ASN A 75 -9.15 -11.07 -30.60
CA ASN A 75 -9.96 -12.05 -31.35
C ASN A 75 -9.29 -13.44 -31.46
N LYS A 76 -8.24 -13.71 -30.70
CA LYS A 76 -7.63 -15.04 -30.61
C LYS A 76 -7.91 -15.62 -29.24
N LYS A 77 -8.46 -16.83 -29.22
CA LYS A 77 -8.60 -17.69 -28.01
C LYS A 77 -7.21 -18.14 -27.55
N GLU A 78 -6.36 -17.21 -27.16
CA GLU A 78 -5.06 -17.53 -26.58
C GLU A 78 -5.29 -18.08 -25.18
N GLY A 79 -4.69 -19.22 -24.89
CA GLY A 79 -4.76 -19.83 -23.56
C GLY A 79 -4.16 -18.91 -22.48
N PHE A 80 -4.65 -19.04 -21.25
CA PHE A 80 -4.16 -18.26 -20.10
C PHE A 80 -2.63 -18.33 -19.93
N LEU A 81 -2.05 -19.53 -20.09
CA LEU A 81 -0.61 -19.76 -19.99
C LEU A 81 0.18 -19.03 -21.09
N GLU A 82 -0.38 -18.96 -22.30
CA GLU A 82 0.27 -18.26 -23.41
C GLU A 82 0.29 -16.74 -23.17
N LYS A 83 -0.82 -16.18 -22.67
CA LYS A 83 -0.91 -14.76 -22.27
C LYS A 83 0.06 -14.44 -21.15
N LEU A 84 0.16 -15.31 -20.14
CA LEU A 84 1.10 -15.16 -19.04
C LEU A 84 2.55 -15.18 -19.53
N LYS A 85 2.91 -16.15 -20.40
CA LYS A 85 4.24 -16.26 -21.00
C LYS A 85 4.60 -15.02 -21.82
N LYS A 86 3.67 -14.53 -22.65
CA LYS A 86 3.85 -13.29 -23.42
C LYS A 86 4.08 -12.08 -22.53
N GLY A 87 3.29 -11.95 -21.46
CA GLY A 87 3.47 -10.88 -20.46
C GLY A 87 4.83 -10.95 -19.77
N MET A 88 5.27 -12.13 -19.35
CA MET A 88 6.59 -12.32 -18.75
C MET A 88 7.71 -11.97 -19.73
N ILE A 89 7.67 -12.48 -20.96
CA ILE A 89 8.67 -12.18 -21.99
C ILE A 89 8.72 -10.68 -22.27
N TYR A 90 7.58 -10.02 -22.37
CA TYR A 90 7.50 -8.58 -22.55
C TYR A 90 8.18 -7.82 -21.40
N THR A 91 7.86 -8.19 -20.17
CA THR A 91 8.43 -7.61 -18.95
C THR A 91 9.96 -7.74 -18.93
N PHE A 92 10.49 -8.93 -19.20
CA PHE A 92 11.93 -9.18 -19.15
C PHE A 92 12.69 -8.57 -20.31
N LYS A 93 12.03 -8.31 -21.44
CA LYS A 93 12.64 -7.62 -22.62
C LYS A 93 12.76 -6.11 -22.44
N HIS A 94 11.97 -5.51 -21.54
CA HIS A 94 11.96 -4.06 -21.29
C HIS A 94 12.68 -3.74 -19.98
N ASP A 95 13.92 -3.28 -20.07
CA ASP A 95 14.76 -3.04 -18.90
C ASP A 95 14.12 -2.11 -17.86
N VAL A 96 13.41 -1.07 -18.30
CA VAL A 96 12.71 -0.15 -17.39
C VAL A 96 11.63 -0.89 -16.59
N ILE A 97 10.79 -1.69 -17.26
CA ILE A 97 9.70 -2.43 -16.65
C ILE A 97 10.26 -3.50 -15.70
N LYS A 98 11.26 -4.25 -16.17
CA LYS A 98 11.96 -5.26 -15.36
C LYS A 98 12.51 -4.68 -14.07
N ASN A 99 13.25 -3.57 -14.18
CA ASN A 99 13.86 -2.94 -13.01
C ASN A 99 12.82 -2.39 -12.03
N VAL A 100 11.74 -1.76 -12.51
CA VAL A 100 10.64 -1.28 -11.66
C VAL A 100 9.97 -2.44 -10.93
N ILE A 101 9.69 -3.56 -11.62
CA ILE A 101 9.07 -4.73 -10.99
C ILE A 101 10.01 -5.38 -9.98
N LEU A 102 11.31 -5.50 -10.28
CA LEU A 102 12.29 -6.04 -9.34
C LEU A 102 12.39 -5.17 -8.08
N ILE A 103 12.54 -3.86 -8.24
CA ILE A 103 12.63 -2.93 -7.09
C ILE A 103 11.34 -2.97 -6.28
N ALA A 104 10.18 -2.92 -6.94
CA ALA A 104 8.89 -3.01 -6.27
C ALA A 104 8.72 -4.35 -5.53
N GLY A 105 9.13 -5.46 -6.14
CA GLY A 105 9.09 -6.79 -5.54
C GLY A 105 9.96 -6.90 -4.29
N VAL A 106 11.22 -6.49 -4.38
CA VAL A 106 12.16 -6.49 -3.25
C VAL A 106 11.67 -5.57 -2.13
N SER A 107 11.27 -4.33 -2.47
CA SER A 107 10.76 -3.37 -1.49
C SER A 107 9.48 -3.86 -0.82
N SER A 108 8.58 -4.51 -1.57
CA SER A 108 7.36 -5.07 -0.99
C SER A 108 7.64 -6.26 -0.08
N PHE A 109 8.57 -7.14 -0.46
CA PHE A 109 8.89 -8.32 0.32
C PHE A 109 9.50 -7.94 1.69
N PHE A 110 10.52 -7.09 1.68
CA PHE A 110 11.18 -6.68 2.93
C PHE A 110 10.37 -5.63 3.70
N GLY A 111 9.78 -4.66 3.00
CA GLY A 111 9.06 -3.58 3.63
C GLY A 111 7.71 -3.98 4.22
N ARG A 112 7.00 -4.85 3.54
CA ARG A 112 5.74 -5.37 4.06
C ARG A 112 5.95 -6.28 5.26
N GLY A 113 7.04 -7.05 5.27
CA GLY A 113 7.39 -7.90 6.40
C GLY A 113 7.49 -7.15 7.73
N LEU A 114 8.06 -5.94 7.73
CA LEU A 114 8.12 -5.10 8.94
C LEU A 114 6.73 -4.71 9.45
N ILE A 115 5.83 -4.31 8.54
CA ILE A 115 4.46 -3.90 8.91
C ILE A 115 3.66 -5.10 9.45
N GLU A 116 3.80 -6.26 8.84
CA GLU A 116 3.12 -7.50 9.27
C GLU A 116 3.64 -8.01 10.62
N LEU A 117 4.87 -7.67 10.98
CA LEU A 117 5.47 -8.02 12.28
C LEU A 117 5.16 -6.99 13.39
N LEU A 118 4.61 -5.82 13.08
CA LEU A 118 4.26 -4.80 14.09
C LEU A 118 3.42 -5.34 15.26
N PRO A 119 2.40 -6.20 15.07
CA PRO A 119 1.66 -6.77 16.19
C PRO A 119 2.53 -7.59 17.14
N VAL A 120 3.51 -8.33 16.59
CA VAL A 120 4.46 -9.11 17.40
C VAL A 120 5.37 -8.17 18.18
N PHE A 121 5.90 -7.12 17.54
CA PHE A 121 6.72 -6.11 18.22
C PHE A 121 5.98 -5.41 19.36
N THR A 122 4.72 -5.03 19.15
CA THR A 122 3.94 -4.39 20.19
C THR A 122 3.73 -5.30 21.39
N ALA A 123 3.48 -6.58 21.18
CA ALA A 123 3.23 -7.54 22.24
C ALA A 123 4.51 -7.97 22.98
N THR A 124 5.65 -8.09 22.28
CA THR A 124 6.86 -8.69 22.85
C THR A 124 7.92 -7.68 23.31
N VAL A 125 7.94 -6.49 22.71
CA VAL A 125 8.94 -5.46 22.99
C VAL A 125 8.38 -4.34 23.87
N TYR A 126 7.15 -3.92 23.58
CA TYR A 126 6.54 -2.76 24.24
C TYR A 126 5.51 -3.14 25.33
N ASP A 127 5.23 -4.43 25.52
CA ASP A 127 4.12 -4.90 26.37
C ASP A 127 2.80 -4.14 26.10
N GLY A 128 2.64 -3.67 24.85
CA GLY A 128 1.59 -2.81 24.40
C GLY A 128 0.41 -3.57 23.79
N GLY A 129 -0.78 -3.03 23.99
CA GLY A 129 -2.02 -3.55 23.41
C GLY A 129 -2.34 -3.00 22.01
N SER A 130 -3.63 -3.10 21.66
CA SER A 130 -4.19 -2.58 20.40
C SER A 130 -3.97 -1.09 20.20
N GLU A 131 -3.88 -0.31 21.26
CA GLU A 131 -3.63 1.13 21.22
C GLU A 131 -2.22 1.44 20.70
N THR A 132 -1.20 0.78 21.25
CA THR A 132 0.19 0.95 20.82
C THR A 132 0.35 0.55 19.35
N LEU A 133 -0.26 -0.57 18.93
CA LEU A 133 -0.28 -1.00 17.53
C LEU A 133 -0.93 0.04 16.63
N ALA A 134 -2.07 0.60 17.06
CA ALA A 134 -2.78 1.63 16.30
C ALA A 134 -1.93 2.88 16.08
N ILE A 135 -1.21 3.33 17.12
CA ILE A 135 -0.28 4.49 17.04
C ILE A 135 0.84 4.22 16.03
N LEU A 136 1.50 3.06 16.10
CA LEU A 136 2.57 2.69 15.19
C LEU A 136 2.09 2.61 13.74
N MET A 137 0.92 2.02 13.51
CA MET A 137 0.31 1.93 12.18
C MET A 137 -0.10 3.32 11.66
N ALA A 138 -0.68 4.17 12.50
CA ALA A 138 -1.04 5.53 12.15
C ALA A 138 0.21 6.37 11.81
N ALA A 139 1.29 6.25 12.57
CA ALA A 139 2.57 6.90 12.28
C ALA A 139 3.14 6.48 10.92
N SER A 140 3.07 5.18 10.59
CA SER A 140 3.44 4.66 9.26
C SER A 140 2.58 5.25 8.15
N GLY A 141 1.25 5.34 8.38
CA GLY A 141 0.30 5.96 7.44
C GLY A 141 0.57 7.45 7.23
N LEU A 142 0.84 8.19 8.31
CA LEU A 142 1.20 9.60 8.27
C LEU A 142 2.47 9.82 7.44
N GLY A 143 3.50 9.01 7.67
CA GLY A 143 4.73 9.04 6.87
C GLY A 143 4.48 8.85 5.38
N ALA A 144 3.60 7.92 5.01
CA ALA A 144 3.22 7.68 3.62
C ALA A 144 2.45 8.87 3.00
N VAL A 145 1.57 9.53 3.76
CA VAL A 145 0.86 10.77 3.34
C VAL A 145 1.87 11.89 3.11
N LEU A 146 2.74 12.15 4.08
CA LEU A 146 3.74 13.21 3.97
C LEU A 146 4.68 12.98 2.78
N ALA A 147 5.21 11.77 2.61
CA ALA A 147 6.06 11.42 1.49
C ALA A 147 5.37 11.62 0.13
N SER A 148 4.09 11.24 0.03
CA SER A 148 3.31 11.43 -1.20
C SER A 148 3.05 12.91 -1.50
N LEU A 149 2.74 13.72 -0.50
CA LEU A 149 2.55 15.16 -0.64
C LEU A 149 3.84 15.87 -1.07
N ILE A 150 4.97 15.54 -0.45
CA ILE A 150 6.29 16.06 -0.81
C ILE A 150 6.64 15.72 -2.26
N TYR A 151 6.39 14.48 -2.67
CA TYR A 151 6.63 14.06 -4.05
C TYR A 151 5.71 14.78 -5.05
N MET A 152 4.42 14.93 -4.72
CA MET A 152 3.44 15.60 -5.57
C MET A 152 3.66 17.11 -5.68
N SER A 153 4.22 17.75 -4.64
CA SER A 153 4.50 19.20 -4.64
C SER A 153 5.59 19.61 -5.64
N GLY A 154 6.35 18.64 -6.17
CA GLY A 154 7.45 18.92 -7.09
C GLY A 154 8.66 19.62 -6.46
N VAL A 155 8.66 19.84 -5.14
CA VAL A 155 9.79 20.45 -4.41
C VAL A 155 11.06 19.60 -4.59
N LEU A 156 10.90 18.28 -4.65
CA LEU A 156 11.95 17.35 -5.00
C LEU A 156 11.79 17.01 -6.48
N ASP A 157 12.55 17.65 -7.36
CA ASP A 157 12.60 17.28 -8.79
C ASP A 157 13.33 15.93 -8.98
N LEU A 158 12.76 14.90 -8.39
CA LEU A 158 13.30 13.55 -8.42
C LEU A 158 12.63 12.74 -9.53
N LYS A 159 13.44 12.26 -10.46
CA LYS A 159 12.98 11.19 -11.36
C LYS A 159 12.46 10.00 -10.55
N LEU A 160 11.39 9.36 -11.00
CA LEU A 160 10.75 8.24 -10.31
C LEU A 160 11.75 7.18 -9.83
N SER A 161 12.76 6.85 -10.63
CA SER A 161 13.82 5.88 -10.29
C SER A 161 14.63 6.31 -9.07
N LYS A 162 14.95 7.61 -8.93
CA LYS A 162 15.66 8.14 -7.78
C LYS A 162 14.77 8.16 -6.52
N ALA A 163 13.50 8.53 -6.68
CA ALA A 163 12.55 8.51 -5.58
C ALA A 163 12.39 7.08 -4.99
N VAL A 164 12.28 6.07 -5.84
CA VAL A 164 12.23 4.66 -5.43
C VAL A 164 13.52 4.23 -4.75
N PHE A 165 14.69 4.63 -5.26
CA PHE A 165 15.98 4.32 -4.66
C PHE A 165 16.12 4.92 -3.25
N TYR A 166 15.84 6.22 -3.10
CA TYR A 166 15.93 6.88 -1.79
C TYR A 166 14.89 6.34 -0.80
N GLY A 167 13.69 6.02 -1.28
CA GLY A 167 12.66 5.38 -0.45
C GLY A 167 13.11 4.01 0.07
N GLY A 168 13.67 3.18 -0.79
CA GLY A 168 14.21 1.86 -0.41
C GLY A 168 15.40 1.96 0.54
N PHE A 169 16.31 2.91 0.29
CA PHE A 169 17.46 3.16 1.17
C PHE A 169 17.03 3.66 2.56
N GLY A 170 16.11 4.62 2.61
CA GLY A 170 15.55 5.11 3.88
C GLY A 170 14.84 4.01 4.66
N MET A 171 14.11 3.15 3.97
CA MET A 171 13.47 2.00 4.59
C MET A 171 14.49 1.00 5.17
N SER A 172 15.58 0.75 4.46
CA SER A 172 16.67 -0.13 4.95
C SER A 172 17.29 0.41 6.23
N ILE A 173 17.54 1.73 6.29
CA ILE A 173 18.04 2.40 7.51
C ILE A 173 17.04 2.24 8.66
N MET A 174 15.74 2.45 8.40
CA MET A 174 14.71 2.27 9.42
C MET A 174 14.63 0.83 9.93
N CYS A 175 14.76 -0.16 9.06
CA CYS A 175 14.81 -1.57 9.47
C CYS A 175 16.01 -1.86 10.37
N LEU A 176 17.20 -1.32 10.04
CA LEU A 176 18.40 -1.45 10.88
C LEU A 176 18.22 -0.78 12.24
N PHE A 177 17.64 0.42 12.26
CA PHE A 177 17.34 1.13 13.50
C PHE A 177 16.34 0.36 14.38
N PHE A 178 15.30 -0.20 13.78
CA PHE A 178 14.35 -1.06 14.48
C PHE A 178 15.02 -2.32 15.05
N ALA A 179 15.88 -2.99 14.27
CA ALA A 179 16.64 -4.13 14.72
C ALA A 179 17.58 -3.79 15.89
N PHE A 180 18.20 -2.60 15.84
CA PHE A 180 19.05 -2.11 16.92
C PHE A 180 18.26 -1.88 18.22
N ILE A 181 17.11 -1.22 18.15
CA ILE A 181 16.23 -1.00 19.32
C ILE A 181 15.83 -2.35 19.94
N VAL A 182 15.37 -3.29 19.11
CA VAL A 182 14.94 -4.61 19.60
C VAL A 182 16.07 -5.38 20.25
N SER A 183 17.28 -5.31 19.66
CA SER A 183 18.47 -5.98 20.21
C SER A 183 18.95 -5.39 21.54
N ASN A 184 18.66 -4.10 21.78
CA ASN A 184 19.13 -3.36 22.95
C ASN A 184 17.96 -2.82 23.80
N LYS A 185 16.84 -3.56 23.87
CA LYS A 185 15.64 -3.11 24.59
C LYS A 185 15.89 -2.72 26.03
N ASP A 186 16.86 -3.38 26.70
CA ASP A 186 17.25 -3.11 28.08
C ASP A 186 17.98 -1.76 28.26
N ILE A 187 18.40 -1.12 27.15
CA ILE A 187 19.06 0.21 27.15
C ILE A 187 18.04 1.31 26.85
N VAL A 188 16.91 1.00 26.21
CA VAL A 188 15.95 1.98 25.69
C VAL A 188 14.71 2.10 26.57
N LEU A 189 14.42 1.11 27.42
CA LEU A 189 13.37 1.09 28.43
C LEU A 189 13.94 1.30 29.82
#